data_204387967eaff60710c2823af7aa4ec2
#
_entry.id   204387967eaff60710c2823af7aa4ec2
#
_cell.length_a   1.000
_cell.length_b   1.000
_cell.length_c   1.000
_cell.angle_alpha   90.00
_cell.angle_beta   90.00
_cell.angle_gamma   90.00
#
_symmetry.space_group_name_H-M   'P 1'
#
loop_
_entity.id
_entity.type
_entity.pdbx_description
1 polymer ?
#
loop_
_entity_poly.entity_id
_entity_poly.type
_entity_poly.pdbx_seq_one_letter_code
_entity_poly.pdbx_strand_id
1 'polypeptide(L)'
;LPIASTNGNHDTAGSDYSAHFNNPNTGDSLGATNAGSDYYFSYGNVLFISLNSNNRNQAEHRELMKKAIASNENAKWKVVIFHSDIYGSGQPHADTDAATNRVIFAPLMDEFDIDVCLTGHDHTYSRSYQVLDGNVIDYDISSGSVTDPEGTLYITTGSGSGSKYYNLLNYTPYYIAERTNAMLPSFSTIDFSDSELTIKTYDYTGAKYADDFTIRKTSASLTIDEIID
;
A
#
# COMPACT_ATOMS: atom_id res chain seq x y z
N LEU A 1 -6.06 -15.29 -14.82
CA LEU A 1 -6.12 -14.09 -13.96
C LEU A 1 -5.00 -13.14 -14.36
N PRO A 2 -5.26 -11.84 -14.55
CA PRO A 2 -4.20 -10.85 -14.70
C PRO A 2 -3.37 -10.77 -13.41
N ILE A 3 -2.07 -10.50 -13.57
CA ILE A 3 -1.14 -10.36 -12.45
C ILE A 3 -0.54 -8.95 -12.52
N ALA A 4 -0.61 -8.20 -11.43
CA ALA A 4 0.10 -6.96 -11.21
C ALA A 4 1.26 -7.25 -10.24
N SER A 5 2.47 -7.39 -10.76
CA SER A 5 3.64 -7.75 -9.99
C SER A 5 4.39 -6.52 -9.49
N THR A 6 5.10 -6.66 -8.39
CA THR A 6 6.01 -5.63 -7.86
C THR A 6 7.39 -6.26 -7.67
N ASN A 7 8.44 -5.57 -8.12
CA ASN A 7 9.81 -6.04 -7.98
C ASN A 7 10.33 -5.81 -6.55
N GLY A 8 10.93 -6.84 -5.98
CA GLY A 8 11.54 -6.81 -4.66
C GLY A 8 13.04 -6.58 -4.69
N ASN A 9 13.66 -6.52 -3.51
CA ASN A 9 15.10 -6.34 -3.36
C ASN A 9 15.92 -7.52 -3.89
N HIS A 10 15.34 -8.70 -4.02
CA HIS A 10 15.98 -9.87 -4.60
C HIS A 10 15.93 -9.91 -6.13
N ASP A 11 15.13 -9.05 -6.76
CA ASP A 11 15.03 -8.94 -8.23
C ASP A 11 16.08 -8.02 -8.83
N THR A 12 16.81 -7.25 -8.02
CA THR A 12 17.71 -6.16 -8.47
C THR A 12 18.99 -6.63 -9.14
N ALA A 13 19.38 -7.90 -8.97
CA ALA A 13 20.65 -8.44 -9.49
C ALA A 13 20.69 -8.60 -11.01
N GLY A 14 19.55 -8.53 -11.69
CA GLY A 14 19.45 -8.74 -13.14
C GLY A 14 18.18 -8.15 -13.74
N SER A 15 17.87 -8.57 -14.95
CA SER A 15 16.71 -8.16 -15.73
C SER A 15 15.61 -9.23 -15.80
N ASP A 16 15.70 -10.27 -14.98
CA ASP A 16 14.77 -11.40 -15.05
C ASP A 16 13.33 -10.98 -14.80
N TYR A 17 13.11 -10.07 -13.84
CA TYR A 17 11.78 -9.53 -13.57
C TYR A 17 11.18 -8.87 -14.82
N SER A 18 11.90 -7.94 -15.46
CA SER A 18 11.41 -7.23 -16.65
C SER A 18 11.30 -8.15 -17.88
N ALA A 19 12.02 -9.26 -17.91
CA ALA A 19 11.87 -10.29 -18.95
C ALA A 19 10.60 -11.15 -18.78
N HIS A 20 10.08 -11.28 -17.55
CA HIS A 20 8.90 -12.08 -17.25
C HIS A 20 7.61 -11.26 -17.22
N PHE A 21 7.66 -9.98 -16.86
CA PHE A 21 6.50 -9.13 -16.67
C PHE A 21 6.51 -7.95 -17.65
N ASN A 22 5.45 -7.87 -18.45
CA ASN A 22 5.22 -6.75 -19.37
C ASN A 22 4.25 -5.76 -18.71
N ASN A 23 4.77 -4.94 -17.81
CA ASN A 23 3.99 -3.96 -17.08
C ASN A 23 3.55 -2.79 -17.95
N PRO A 24 2.33 -2.25 -17.80
CA PRO A 24 1.86 -1.13 -18.59
C PRO A 24 2.51 0.20 -18.17
N ASN A 25 2.45 1.20 -19.05
CA ASN A 25 2.85 2.58 -18.77
C ASN A 25 4.31 2.76 -18.26
N THR A 26 5.22 1.92 -18.73
CA THR A 26 6.66 1.95 -18.39
C THR A 26 7.53 2.76 -19.34
N GLY A 27 6.93 3.40 -20.35
CA GLY A 27 7.67 4.03 -21.48
C GLY A 27 8.63 5.15 -21.08
N ASP A 28 8.39 5.83 -19.97
CA ASP A 28 9.26 6.91 -19.45
C ASP A 28 10.38 6.39 -18.55
N SER A 29 10.40 5.12 -18.25
CA SER A 29 11.40 4.47 -17.35
C SER A 29 11.57 5.16 -15.99
N LEU A 30 10.51 5.79 -15.46
CA LEU A 30 10.54 6.44 -14.17
C LEU A 30 10.68 5.38 -13.04
N GLY A 31 11.46 5.67 -12.02
CA GLY A 31 11.75 4.73 -10.95
C GLY A 31 12.54 3.49 -11.39
N ALA A 32 13.23 3.55 -12.55
CA ALA A 32 13.85 2.38 -13.14
C ALA A 32 15.06 1.86 -12.39
N THR A 33 15.20 0.54 -12.37
CA THR A 33 16.41 -0.22 -12.06
C THR A 33 16.61 -1.29 -13.14
N ASN A 34 17.64 -2.11 -13.04
CA ASN A 34 17.82 -3.25 -13.95
C ASN A 34 16.62 -4.22 -13.93
N ALA A 35 15.93 -4.32 -12.81
CA ALA A 35 14.76 -5.20 -12.65
C ALA A 35 13.49 -4.64 -13.30
N GLY A 36 13.37 -3.35 -13.47
CA GLY A 36 12.17 -2.71 -14.03
C GLY A 36 11.96 -1.30 -13.51
N SER A 37 10.80 -0.72 -13.81
CA SER A 37 10.42 0.65 -13.47
C SER A 37 9.10 0.69 -12.73
N ASP A 38 8.71 1.89 -12.31
CA ASP A 38 7.35 2.16 -11.85
C ASP A 38 6.34 1.94 -12.97
N TYR A 39 5.10 1.62 -12.61
CA TYR A 39 4.01 1.52 -13.56
C TYR A 39 2.66 1.79 -12.88
N TYR A 40 1.62 1.99 -13.66
CA TYR A 40 0.26 2.13 -13.15
C TYR A 40 -0.77 1.53 -14.12
N PHE A 41 -1.93 1.23 -13.59
CA PHE A 41 -3.10 0.80 -14.35
C PHE A 41 -4.38 1.11 -13.57
N SER A 42 -5.51 1.13 -14.25
CA SER A 42 -6.81 1.20 -13.59
C SER A 42 -7.59 -0.10 -13.80
N TYR A 43 -8.36 -0.47 -12.80
CA TYR A 43 -9.31 -1.56 -12.88
C TYR A 43 -10.61 -1.15 -12.19
N GLY A 44 -11.70 -1.09 -12.96
CA GLY A 44 -12.94 -0.49 -12.48
C GLY A 44 -12.75 0.98 -12.09
N ASN A 45 -13.12 1.32 -10.87
CA ASN A 45 -13.00 2.66 -10.29
C ASN A 45 -11.74 2.86 -9.43
N VAL A 46 -10.76 1.94 -9.54
CA VAL A 46 -9.53 1.96 -8.75
C VAL A 46 -8.32 2.25 -9.64
N LEU A 47 -7.51 3.21 -9.24
CA LEU A 47 -6.18 3.45 -9.77
C LEU A 47 -5.16 2.70 -8.92
N PHE A 48 -4.40 1.81 -9.54
CA PHE A 48 -3.26 1.13 -8.94
C PHE A 48 -1.96 1.72 -9.46
N ILE A 49 -1.06 2.08 -8.55
CA ILE A 49 0.28 2.61 -8.86
C ILE A 49 1.30 1.69 -8.19
N SER A 50 2.15 1.06 -8.98
CA SER A 50 3.25 0.23 -8.49
C SER A 50 4.56 0.99 -8.58
N LEU A 51 5.21 1.21 -7.43
CA LEU A 51 6.49 1.88 -7.34
C LEU A 51 7.61 0.86 -7.15
N ASN A 52 8.74 1.10 -7.80
CA ASN A 52 9.94 0.31 -7.61
C ASN A 52 10.74 0.85 -6.42
N SER A 53 10.51 0.31 -5.23
CA SER A 53 11.17 0.75 -3.99
C SER A 53 12.68 0.49 -3.95
N ASN A 54 13.25 -0.19 -4.94
CA ASN A 54 14.71 -0.32 -5.10
C ASN A 54 15.35 0.95 -5.72
N ASN A 55 14.58 1.77 -6.42
CA ASN A 55 14.97 3.12 -6.82
C ASN A 55 14.57 4.09 -5.70
N ARG A 56 15.47 4.97 -5.30
CA ARG A 56 15.24 5.95 -4.22
C ARG A 56 15.11 7.39 -4.73
N ASN A 57 14.93 7.58 -6.04
CA ASN A 57 14.72 8.87 -6.64
C ASN A 57 13.25 9.31 -6.48
N GLN A 58 12.95 9.96 -5.37
CA GLN A 58 11.60 10.43 -5.04
C GLN A 58 10.98 11.28 -6.16
N ALA A 59 11.80 12.06 -6.90
CA ALA A 59 11.30 12.93 -7.96
C ALA A 59 10.73 12.13 -9.15
N GLU A 60 11.34 10.99 -9.50
CA GLU A 60 10.83 10.12 -10.55
C GLU A 60 9.50 9.46 -10.14
N HIS A 61 9.42 8.95 -8.92
CA HIS A 61 8.17 8.39 -8.37
C HIS A 61 7.04 9.44 -8.37
N ARG A 62 7.34 10.67 -7.91
CA ARG A 62 6.38 11.79 -7.94
C ARG A 62 5.89 12.08 -9.34
N GLU A 63 6.78 12.09 -10.31
CA GLU A 63 6.41 12.36 -11.71
C GLU A 63 5.49 11.26 -12.27
N LEU A 64 5.76 9.99 -11.98
CA LEU A 64 4.86 8.90 -12.37
C LEU A 64 3.49 9.03 -11.72
N MET A 65 3.45 9.29 -10.40
CA MET A 65 2.19 9.42 -9.66
C MET A 65 1.34 10.57 -10.21
N LYS A 66 1.94 11.72 -10.56
CA LYS A 66 1.26 12.82 -11.26
C LYS A 66 0.63 12.37 -12.57
N LYS A 67 1.38 11.66 -13.41
CA LYS A 67 0.88 11.14 -14.69
C LYS A 67 -0.24 10.14 -14.51
N ALA A 68 -0.09 9.22 -13.54
CA ALA A 68 -1.08 8.21 -13.24
C ALA A 68 -2.43 8.85 -12.82
N ILE A 69 -2.39 9.81 -11.89
CA ILE A 69 -3.58 10.49 -11.39
C ILE A 69 -4.23 11.35 -12.47
N ALA A 70 -3.45 12.15 -13.20
CA ALA A 70 -3.96 12.98 -14.30
C ALA A 70 -4.61 12.16 -15.42
N SER A 71 -4.16 10.92 -15.63
CA SER A 71 -4.75 10.01 -16.61
C SER A 71 -5.98 9.24 -16.09
N ASN A 72 -6.30 9.36 -14.80
CA ASN A 72 -7.34 8.59 -14.11
C ASN A 72 -8.16 9.46 -13.14
N GLU A 73 -8.53 10.67 -13.52
CA GLU A 73 -9.22 11.66 -12.67
C GLU A 73 -10.55 11.17 -12.06
N ASN A 74 -11.17 10.17 -12.68
CA ASN A 74 -12.43 9.58 -12.20
C ASN A 74 -12.23 8.40 -11.24
N ALA A 75 -10.99 8.02 -10.91
CA ALA A 75 -10.76 6.95 -9.95
C ALA A 75 -11.29 7.35 -8.57
N LYS A 76 -12.09 6.47 -7.98
CA LYS A 76 -12.64 6.64 -6.62
C LYS A 76 -11.62 6.27 -5.54
N TRP A 77 -10.74 5.32 -5.88
CA TRP A 77 -9.75 4.75 -4.98
C TRP A 77 -8.37 4.84 -5.61
N LYS A 78 -7.39 5.23 -4.81
CA LYS A 78 -5.99 5.28 -5.16
C LYS A 78 -5.21 4.31 -4.28
N VAL A 79 -4.65 3.27 -4.88
CA VAL A 79 -3.88 2.23 -4.21
C VAL A 79 -2.45 2.24 -4.71
N VAL A 80 -1.50 2.39 -3.81
CA VAL A 80 -0.07 2.27 -4.12
C VAL A 80 0.45 0.92 -3.65
N ILE A 81 1.31 0.30 -4.45
CA ILE A 81 1.91 -1.00 -4.16
C ILE A 81 3.41 -0.90 -4.36
N PHE A 82 4.20 -1.36 -3.42
CA PHE A 82 5.65 -1.56 -3.58
C PHE A 82 6.18 -2.59 -2.58
N HIS A 83 7.39 -3.09 -2.84
CA HIS A 83 7.93 -4.20 -2.07
C HIS A 83 8.32 -3.84 -0.65
N SER A 84 9.14 -2.80 -0.47
CA SER A 84 9.71 -2.46 0.85
C SER A 84 8.64 -1.93 1.79
N ASP A 85 8.59 -2.42 3.02
CA ASP A 85 7.71 -1.84 4.02
C ASP A 85 8.17 -0.43 4.44
N ILE A 86 7.25 0.37 4.95
CA ILE A 86 7.53 1.69 5.52
C ILE A 86 6.85 1.89 6.89
N TYR A 87 5.77 1.16 7.16
CA TYR A 87 5.07 1.14 8.44
C TYR A 87 4.81 -0.30 8.90
N GLY A 88 5.84 -1.16 8.76
CA GLY A 88 5.81 -2.55 9.20
C GLY A 88 6.08 -2.73 10.69
N SER A 89 6.17 -3.98 11.11
CA SER A 89 6.34 -4.36 12.52
C SER A 89 7.28 -5.55 12.73
N GLY A 90 7.95 -6.04 11.70
CA GLY A 90 8.83 -7.21 11.77
C GLY A 90 10.30 -6.88 11.96
N GLN A 91 11.03 -7.82 12.56
CA GLN A 91 12.49 -7.74 12.69
C GLN A 91 13.14 -8.34 11.44
N PRO A 92 14.26 -7.76 10.93
CA PRO A 92 14.94 -6.55 11.45
C PRO A 92 14.54 -5.26 10.75
N HIS A 93 13.59 -5.29 9.79
CA HIS A 93 13.38 -4.24 8.79
C HIS A 93 12.68 -2.99 9.34
N ALA A 94 11.68 -3.16 10.20
CA ALA A 94 10.84 -2.06 10.67
C ALA A 94 11.61 -0.90 11.35
N ASP A 95 12.73 -1.21 12.02
CA ASP A 95 13.59 -0.23 12.72
C ASP A 95 14.80 0.22 11.89
N THR A 96 15.01 -0.31 10.69
CA THR A 96 16.20 -0.05 9.86
C THR A 96 15.84 0.56 8.53
N ASP A 97 15.72 -0.25 7.50
CA ASP A 97 15.44 0.19 6.13
C ASP A 97 14.03 0.76 5.94
N ALA A 98 13.04 0.29 6.69
CA ALA A 98 11.70 0.88 6.69
C ALA A 98 11.71 2.36 7.10
N ALA A 99 12.49 2.73 8.12
CA ALA A 99 12.62 4.11 8.53
C ALA A 99 13.20 5.00 7.42
N THR A 100 14.18 4.50 6.67
CA THR A 100 14.76 5.22 5.53
C THR A 100 13.76 5.31 4.37
N ASN A 101 13.06 4.23 4.06
CA ASN A 101 12.08 4.19 2.99
C ASN A 101 10.88 5.10 3.30
N ARG A 102 10.50 5.22 4.56
CA ARG A 102 9.42 6.12 5.02
C ARG A 102 9.69 7.57 4.64
N VAL A 103 10.93 8.06 4.80
CA VAL A 103 11.33 9.43 4.42
C VAL A 103 11.15 9.68 2.92
N ILE A 104 11.29 8.64 2.09
CA ILE A 104 11.17 8.76 0.63
C ILE A 104 9.71 8.65 0.19
N PHE A 105 9.00 7.63 0.68
CA PHE A 105 7.71 7.24 0.11
C PHE A 105 6.50 7.83 0.85
N ALA A 106 6.54 7.98 2.19
CA ALA A 106 5.38 8.48 2.92
C ALA A 106 4.94 9.89 2.47
N PRO A 107 5.85 10.86 2.23
CA PRO A 107 5.44 12.17 1.73
C PRO A 107 4.72 12.14 0.37
N LEU A 108 4.99 11.11 -0.45
CA LEU A 108 4.27 10.94 -1.72
C LEU A 108 2.84 10.44 -1.49
N MET A 109 2.63 9.59 -0.50
CA MET A 109 1.28 9.12 -0.16
C MET A 109 0.41 10.29 0.32
N ASP A 110 0.98 11.15 1.15
CA ASP A 110 0.32 12.35 1.66
C ASP A 110 0.05 13.38 0.54
N GLU A 111 1.06 13.68 -0.30
CA GLU A 111 0.95 14.63 -1.43
C GLU A 111 -0.16 14.25 -2.42
N PHE A 112 -0.36 12.97 -2.65
CA PHE A 112 -1.30 12.46 -3.65
C PHE A 112 -2.60 11.91 -3.05
N ASP A 113 -2.79 12.05 -1.75
CA ASP A 113 -3.99 11.59 -1.05
C ASP A 113 -4.29 10.11 -1.38
N ILE A 114 -3.33 9.24 -1.08
CA ILE A 114 -3.44 7.80 -1.33
C ILE A 114 -4.28 7.14 -0.25
N ASP A 115 -5.28 6.36 -0.64
CA ASP A 115 -6.17 5.67 0.30
C ASP A 115 -5.48 4.52 1.03
N VAL A 116 -4.76 3.69 0.26
CA VAL A 116 -4.10 2.47 0.78
C VAL A 116 -2.74 2.29 0.13
N CYS A 117 -1.74 1.98 0.96
CA CYS A 117 -0.42 1.56 0.54
C CYS A 117 -0.18 0.12 0.97
N LEU A 118 0.04 -0.77 -0.01
CA LEU A 118 0.31 -2.18 0.19
C LEU A 118 1.81 -2.45 0.05
N THR A 119 2.39 -3.07 1.07
CA THR A 119 3.82 -3.40 1.11
C THR A 119 4.06 -4.87 1.49
N GLY A 120 5.29 -5.31 1.36
CA GLY A 120 5.75 -6.65 1.71
C GLY A 120 7.06 -6.58 2.50
N HIS A 121 8.06 -7.41 2.12
CA HIS A 121 9.43 -7.44 2.63
C HIS A 121 9.55 -7.91 4.09
N ASP A 122 8.70 -7.47 4.96
CA ASP A 122 8.80 -7.64 6.41
C ASP A 122 8.35 -9.04 6.90
N HIS A 123 7.77 -9.86 6.04
CA HIS A 123 7.32 -11.23 6.30
C HIS A 123 6.46 -11.39 7.58
N THR A 124 5.84 -10.32 8.02
CA THR A 124 4.83 -10.26 9.08
C THR A 124 3.62 -9.51 8.55
N TYR A 125 2.45 -9.76 9.13
CA TYR A 125 1.29 -8.92 8.83
C TYR A 125 1.26 -7.73 9.78
N SER A 126 1.03 -6.55 9.24
CA SER A 126 0.70 -5.36 10.03
C SER A 126 -0.23 -4.43 9.26
N ARG A 127 -1.14 -3.80 9.99
CA ARG A 127 -2.00 -2.73 9.52
C ARG A 127 -1.80 -1.51 10.41
N SER A 128 -1.57 -0.36 9.80
CA SER A 128 -1.44 0.90 10.53
C SER A 128 -2.83 1.45 10.94
N TYR A 129 -2.85 2.45 11.80
CA TYR A 129 -3.89 3.47 11.79
C TYR A 129 -3.80 4.29 10.51
N GLN A 130 -4.73 5.23 10.29
CA GLN A 130 -4.55 6.26 9.25
C GLN A 130 -3.36 7.14 9.64
N VAL A 131 -2.45 7.38 8.69
CA VAL A 131 -1.24 8.16 8.94
C VAL A 131 -1.16 9.32 7.94
N LEU A 132 -0.95 10.54 8.45
CA LEU A 132 -0.74 11.76 7.68
C LEU A 132 0.46 12.52 8.28
N ASP A 133 1.39 12.98 7.46
CA ASP A 133 2.61 13.67 7.89
C ASP A 133 3.37 12.92 9.01
N GLY A 134 3.39 11.58 8.94
CA GLY A 134 4.03 10.72 9.94
C GLY A 134 3.28 10.61 11.27
N ASN A 135 2.13 11.24 11.42
CA ASN A 135 1.31 11.20 12.61
C ASN A 135 0.10 10.28 12.43
N VAL A 136 -0.26 9.58 13.48
CA VAL A 136 -1.51 8.83 13.53
C VAL A 136 -2.67 9.80 13.65
N ILE A 137 -3.66 9.67 12.77
CA ILE A 137 -4.94 10.35 12.90
C ILE A 137 -5.86 9.51 13.78
N ASP A 138 -6.37 10.11 14.83
CA ASP A 138 -7.19 9.43 15.84
C ASP A 138 -8.63 9.29 15.36
N TYR A 139 -8.96 8.11 14.82
CA TYR A 139 -10.33 7.72 14.47
C TYR A 139 -10.81 6.60 15.39
N ASP A 140 -12.11 6.58 15.70
CA ASP A 140 -12.73 5.42 16.32
C ASP A 140 -12.79 4.26 15.30
N ILE A 141 -11.90 3.30 15.47
CA ILE A 141 -11.82 2.09 14.64
C ILE A 141 -12.44 0.86 15.33
N SER A 142 -13.12 1.02 16.44
CA SER A 142 -13.71 -0.09 17.23
C SER A 142 -14.72 -0.92 16.42
N SER A 143 -15.34 -0.32 15.41
CA SER A 143 -16.24 -0.99 14.47
C SER A 143 -15.53 -1.76 13.36
N GLY A 144 -14.19 -1.74 13.30
CA GLY A 144 -13.41 -2.26 12.17
C GLY A 144 -13.55 -1.40 10.91
N SER A 145 -13.90 -0.12 11.05
CA SER A 145 -14.10 0.78 9.90
C SER A 145 -13.82 2.23 10.24
N VAL A 146 -13.58 3.03 9.18
CA VAL A 146 -13.41 4.48 9.25
C VAL A 146 -14.14 5.12 8.07
N THR A 147 -14.66 6.33 8.26
CA THR A 147 -15.41 7.06 7.21
C THR A 147 -14.72 8.38 6.90
N ASP A 148 -14.52 8.65 5.59
CA ASP A 148 -13.85 9.84 5.06
C ASP A 148 -12.53 10.16 5.79
N PRO A 149 -11.63 9.17 5.97
CA PRO A 149 -10.41 9.41 6.72
C PRO A 149 -9.46 10.31 5.92
N GLU A 150 -8.77 11.19 6.62
CA GLU A 150 -7.54 11.78 6.13
C GLU A 150 -6.39 10.79 6.28
N GLY A 151 -5.34 10.96 5.45
CA GLY A 151 -4.14 10.14 5.49
C GLY A 151 -4.30 8.77 4.84
N THR A 152 -3.23 8.02 4.87
CA THR A 152 -3.10 6.73 4.18
C THR A 152 -3.16 5.55 5.15
N LEU A 153 -3.84 4.49 4.77
CA LEU A 153 -3.76 3.18 5.43
C LEU A 153 -2.59 2.38 4.88
N TYR A 154 -1.67 1.96 5.73
CA TYR A 154 -0.52 1.13 5.34
C TYR A 154 -0.73 -0.32 5.79
N ILE A 155 -0.51 -1.24 4.86
CA ILE A 155 -0.61 -2.68 5.13
C ILE A 155 0.63 -3.37 4.63
N THR A 156 1.32 -4.06 5.53
CA THR A 156 2.37 -5.00 5.20
C THR A 156 1.76 -6.39 5.21
N THR A 157 1.68 -7.01 4.02
CA THR A 157 1.07 -8.31 3.86
C THR A 157 2.09 -9.41 4.17
N GLY A 158 1.86 -10.30 5.06
CA GLY A 158 2.79 -11.34 5.49
C GLY A 158 3.44 -12.17 4.37
N SER A 159 3.81 -13.39 4.64
CA SER A 159 4.44 -14.29 3.65
C SER A 159 3.39 -15.10 2.90
N GLY A 160 3.17 -14.82 1.62
CA GLY A 160 2.23 -15.58 0.78
C GLY A 160 2.70 -17.00 0.46
N SER A 161 4.01 -17.22 0.32
CA SER A 161 4.58 -18.54 0.05
C SER A 161 4.87 -19.36 1.30
N GLY A 162 4.98 -18.72 2.46
CA GLY A 162 5.44 -19.37 3.69
C GLY A 162 6.93 -19.72 3.71
N SER A 163 7.70 -19.22 2.74
CA SER A 163 9.14 -19.56 2.64
C SER A 163 9.99 -18.96 3.75
N LYS A 164 9.53 -17.89 4.36
CA LYS A 164 10.25 -17.17 5.42
C LYS A 164 9.29 -16.38 6.29
N TYR A 165 9.60 -16.30 7.58
CA TYR A 165 8.88 -15.50 8.57
C TYR A 165 9.86 -14.73 9.43
N TYR A 166 9.45 -13.55 9.89
CA TYR A 166 10.19 -12.74 10.86
C TYR A 166 9.47 -12.65 12.19
N ASN A 167 10.22 -12.41 13.25
CA ASN A 167 9.63 -12.10 14.54
C ASN A 167 9.09 -10.66 14.51
N LEU A 168 8.02 -10.42 15.26
CA LEU A 168 7.56 -9.06 15.52
C LEU A 168 8.59 -8.32 16.38
N LEU A 169 8.65 -6.99 16.24
CA LEU A 169 9.35 -6.14 17.20
C LEU A 169 8.84 -6.43 18.62
N ASN A 170 9.73 -6.34 19.62
CA ASN A 170 9.41 -6.58 21.02
C ASN A 170 8.53 -5.49 21.66
N TYR A 171 8.22 -4.44 20.92
CA TYR A 171 7.28 -3.38 21.26
C TYR A 171 6.31 -3.16 20.08
N THR A 172 5.17 -2.53 20.33
CA THR A 172 4.24 -2.15 19.28
C THR A 172 4.56 -0.72 18.84
N PRO A 173 5.00 -0.50 17.58
CA PRO A 173 5.16 0.85 17.06
C PRO A 173 3.86 1.66 17.16
N TYR A 174 3.98 2.97 17.39
CA TYR A 174 2.83 3.86 17.63
C TYR A 174 1.81 3.90 16.49
N TYR A 175 2.25 3.64 15.29
CA TYR A 175 1.43 3.65 14.08
C TYR A 175 0.68 2.34 13.83
N ILE A 176 0.97 1.27 14.56
CA ILE A 176 0.36 -0.05 14.33
C ILE A 176 -0.97 -0.17 15.06
N ALA A 177 -2.03 -0.38 14.29
CA ALA A 177 -3.36 -0.72 14.80
C ALA A 177 -3.52 -2.22 15.02
N GLU A 178 -2.94 -3.05 14.13
CA GLU A 178 -3.01 -4.49 14.21
C GLU A 178 -1.74 -5.12 13.65
N ARG A 179 -1.29 -6.22 14.26
CA ARG A 179 -0.15 -7.00 13.75
C ARG A 179 -0.23 -8.43 14.19
N THR A 180 0.23 -9.32 13.35
CA THR A 180 0.35 -10.75 13.69
C THR A 180 1.50 -11.41 12.94
N ASN A 181 2.05 -12.44 13.55
CA ASN A 181 2.94 -13.38 12.91
C ASN A 181 2.60 -14.79 13.41
N ALA A 182 1.56 -15.38 12.84
CA ALA A 182 1.18 -16.77 13.13
C ALA A 182 2.08 -17.80 12.40
N MET A 183 3.09 -17.32 11.64
CA MET A 183 4.01 -18.17 10.86
C MET A 183 3.25 -19.10 9.88
N LEU A 184 2.22 -18.60 9.28
CA LEU A 184 1.41 -19.30 8.26
C LEU A 184 1.42 -18.50 6.95
N PRO A 185 1.41 -19.15 5.79
CA PRO A 185 1.17 -18.46 4.53
C PRO A 185 -0.17 -17.74 4.58
N SER A 186 -0.18 -16.48 4.13
CA SER A 186 -1.38 -15.65 4.18
C SER A 186 -1.58 -14.87 2.88
N PHE A 187 -2.82 -14.49 2.62
CA PHE A 187 -3.20 -13.63 1.50
C PHE A 187 -4.33 -12.71 1.92
N SER A 188 -4.42 -11.58 1.26
CA SER A 188 -5.52 -10.63 1.49
C SER A 188 -6.38 -10.49 0.25
N THR A 189 -7.67 -10.26 0.46
CA THR A 189 -8.60 -9.80 -0.57
C THR A 189 -9.00 -8.37 -0.28
N ILE A 190 -9.22 -7.59 -1.34
CA ILE A 190 -9.73 -6.23 -1.23
C ILE A 190 -10.96 -6.11 -2.10
N ASP A 191 -12.09 -5.87 -1.48
CA ASP A 191 -13.37 -5.65 -2.15
C ASP A 191 -13.57 -4.12 -2.32
N PHE A 192 -13.83 -3.68 -3.54
CA PHE A 192 -14.07 -2.27 -3.87
C PHE A 192 -15.48 -2.04 -4.36
N SER A 193 -16.10 -0.97 -3.89
CA SER A 193 -17.30 -0.37 -4.44
C SER A 193 -17.07 1.13 -4.70
N ASP A 194 -18.10 1.87 -5.07
CA ASP A 194 -17.97 3.34 -5.23
C ASP A 194 -17.77 4.07 -3.89
N SER A 195 -18.20 3.47 -2.79
CA SER A 195 -18.21 4.10 -1.47
C SER A 195 -17.50 3.29 -0.39
N GLU A 196 -17.09 2.06 -0.65
CA GLU A 196 -16.43 1.20 0.35
C GLU A 196 -15.26 0.45 -0.26
N LEU A 197 -14.20 0.34 0.55
CA LEU A 197 -13.04 -0.52 0.34
C LEU A 197 -12.92 -1.40 1.58
N THR A 198 -13.01 -2.72 1.43
CA THR A 198 -12.91 -3.67 2.55
C THR A 198 -11.76 -4.63 2.34
N ILE A 199 -10.87 -4.72 3.32
CA ILE A 199 -9.70 -5.60 3.32
C ILE A 199 -9.95 -6.76 4.28
N LYS A 200 -9.70 -7.98 3.81
CA LYS A 200 -9.81 -9.22 4.57
C LYS A 200 -8.57 -10.05 4.38
N THR A 201 -8.00 -10.58 5.45
CA THR A 201 -6.77 -11.37 5.39
C THR A 201 -7.02 -12.77 5.93
N TYR A 202 -6.58 -13.76 5.17
CA TYR A 202 -6.78 -15.18 5.44
C TYR A 202 -5.44 -15.92 5.45
N ASP A 203 -5.37 -17.01 6.18
CA ASP A 203 -4.30 -17.98 6.02
C ASP A 203 -4.56 -18.90 4.80
N TYR A 204 -3.59 -19.75 4.50
CA TYR A 204 -3.67 -20.69 3.37
C TYR A 204 -4.83 -21.70 3.46
N THR A 205 -5.43 -21.89 4.63
CA THR A 205 -6.60 -22.76 4.84
C THR A 205 -7.92 -22.03 4.57
N GLY A 206 -7.88 -20.70 4.43
CA GLY A 206 -9.04 -19.83 4.33
C GLY A 206 -9.60 -19.39 5.69
N ALA A 207 -8.90 -19.68 6.79
CA ALA A 207 -9.26 -19.17 8.09
C ALA A 207 -8.83 -17.68 8.23
N LYS A 208 -9.58 -16.90 9.00
CA LYS A 208 -9.28 -15.50 9.25
C LYS A 208 -7.91 -15.36 9.91
N TYR A 209 -7.02 -14.55 9.29
CA TYR A 209 -5.66 -14.31 9.76
C TYR A 209 -5.51 -12.99 10.52
N ALA A 210 -6.25 -11.98 10.12
CA ALA A 210 -6.30 -10.65 10.71
C ALA A 210 -7.72 -10.10 10.65
N ASP A 211 -8.01 -9.03 11.40
CA ASP A 211 -9.35 -8.44 11.41
C ASP A 211 -9.67 -7.72 10.10
N ASP A 212 -10.93 -7.83 9.67
CA ASP A 212 -11.43 -7.10 8.51
C ASP A 212 -11.41 -5.59 8.81
N PHE A 213 -11.09 -4.81 7.79
CA PHE A 213 -11.09 -3.36 7.91
C PHE A 213 -11.72 -2.69 6.71
N THR A 214 -12.59 -1.71 6.94
CA THR A 214 -13.33 -1.01 5.89
C THR A 214 -13.05 0.49 5.93
N ILE A 215 -12.69 1.06 4.78
CA ILE A 215 -12.71 2.51 4.55
C ILE A 215 -13.99 2.85 3.81
N ARG A 216 -14.72 3.87 4.27
CA ARG A 216 -15.90 4.42 3.61
C ARG A 216 -15.64 5.82 3.11
N LYS A 217 -16.15 6.13 1.92
CA LYS A 217 -16.21 7.47 1.37
C LYS A 217 -17.67 7.85 1.22
N THR A 218 -18.10 8.90 1.93
CA THR A 218 -19.42 9.47 1.70
C THR A 218 -19.35 10.34 0.45
N SER A 219 -20.38 10.29 -0.39
CA SER A 219 -20.53 11.29 -1.43
C SER A 219 -20.78 12.61 -0.70
N ALA A 220 -19.89 13.59 -0.85
CA ALA A 220 -20.21 14.95 -0.44
C ALA A 220 -21.42 15.39 -1.29
N SER A 221 -22.63 15.24 -0.78
CA SER A 221 -23.77 15.97 -1.29
C SER A 221 -23.57 17.41 -0.82
N LEU A 222 -22.90 18.20 -1.64
CA LEU A 222 -23.04 19.65 -1.53
C LEU A 222 -24.52 19.94 -1.69
N THR A 223 -25.20 20.21 -0.59
CA THR A 223 -26.54 20.76 -0.63
C THR A 223 -26.41 22.19 -1.15
N ILE A 224 -27.34 22.61 -2.04
CA ILE A 224 -27.33 23.93 -2.66
C ILE A 224 -27.29 25.06 -1.61
N ASP A 225 -27.64 24.79 -0.38
CA ASP A 225 -27.65 25.73 0.75
C ASP A 225 -26.24 26.10 1.27
N GLU A 226 -25.18 25.31 0.96
CA GLU A 226 -23.79 25.60 1.34
C GLU A 226 -23.01 26.44 0.31
N ILE A 227 -23.66 26.80 -0.81
CA ILE A 227 -23.04 27.59 -1.90
C ILE A 227 -23.42 29.10 -1.80
N ILE A 228 -24.28 29.49 -0.85
CA ILE A 228 -24.87 30.84 -0.80
C ILE A 228 -24.43 31.67 0.44
N ASP A 229 -23.45 31.22 1.21
CA ASP A 229 -22.86 32.06 2.28
C ASP A 229 -21.48 32.64 1.89
#